data_ba965dab4c34f16e4abff0eb7ec0f805
#
_entry.id   ba965dab4c34f16e4abff0eb7ec0f805
#
_cell.length_a   1.000
_cell.length_b   1.000
_cell.length_c   1.000
_cell.angle_alpha   90.00
_cell.angle_beta   90.00
_cell.angle_gamma   90.00
#
_symmetry.space_group_name_H-M   'P 1'
#
loop_
_entity.id
_entity.type
_entity.pdbx_description
1 polymer ?
#
loop_
_entity_poly.entity_id
_entity_poly.type
_entity_poly.pdbx_seq_one_letter_code
_entity_poly.pdbx_strand_id
1 'polypeptide(L)'
;DAKKSIDIAMECEQIALEQPEIDNSDGAELSSFEAESIYANSNGLIAKLHNTKHTLFCSLIAKRNDEMQTAYEYGIALDANNLTSATKVGLEAAKLAQEKLGSRHLNPQKCPIIFTPRQSSGLFSQLLGALSGSRQYKKTSFLLDSLDKDVLPKTVSVYEDPLQVKTLGARAFDQDGVLK
;
A
#
# COMPACT_ATOMS: atom_id res chain seq x y z
N ASP A 1 13.95 -3.98 18.39
CA ASP A 1 14.00 -3.37 19.73
C ASP A 1 12.78 -2.49 19.93
N ALA A 2 11.88 -2.87 20.85
CA ALA A 2 10.61 -2.19 21.09
C ALA A 2 10.80 -0.70 21.45
N LYS A 3 11.80 -0.38 22.28
CA LYS A 3 12.09 0.99 22.68
C LYS A 3 12.41 1.87 21.46
N LYS A 4 13.31 1.40 20.60
CA LYS A 4 13.67 2.10 19.38
C LYS A 4 12.45 2.30 18.45
N SER A 5 11.55 1.32 18.38
CA SER A 5 10.33 1.43 17.59
C SER A 5 9.37 2.49 18.13
N ILE A 6 9.24 2.56 19.45
CA ILE A 6 8.45 3.60 20.13
C ILE A 6 9.05 4.99 19.87
N ASP A 7 10.37 5.14 20.03
CA ASP A 7 11.05 6.40 19.80
C ASP A 7 10.84 6.92 18.37
N ILE A 8 10.89 6.04 17.36
CA ILE A 8 10.64 6.40 15.94
C ILE A 8 9.18 6.81 15.71
N ALA A 9 8.22 6.09 16.31
CA ALA A 9 6.81 6.44 16.18
C ALA A 9 6.49 7.79 16.85
N MET A 10 7.04 8.03 18.05
CA MET A 10 6.91 9.30 18.75
C MET A 10 7.55 10.47 17.98
N GLU A 11 8.75 10.28 17.42
CA GLU A 11 9.40 11.28 16.55
C GLU A 11 8.49 11.63 15.36
N CYS A 12 7.92 10.62 14.71
CA CYS A 12 7.04 10.80 13.55
C CYS A 12 5.80 11.65 13.92
N GLU A 13 5.15 11.33 15.02
CA GLU A 13 3.97 12.03 15.52
C GLU A 13 4.30 13.46 15.95
N GLN A 14 5.39 13.65 16.70
CA GLN A 14 5.80 14.96 17.18
C GLN A 14 6.09 15.92 16.02
N ILE A 15 6.88 15.51 15.04
CA ILE A 15 7.19 16.32 13.84
C ILE A 15 5.91 16.70 13.10
N ALA A 16 4.95 15.81 13.05
CA ALA A 16 3.68 16.04 12.38
C ALA A 16 2.80 17.03 13.15
N LEU A 17 2.73 16.93 14.48
CA LEU A 17 1.97 17.83 15.34
C LEU A 17 2.52 19.26 15.35
N GLU A 18 3.81 19.46 15.06
CA GLU A 18 4.41 20.77 14.94
C GLU A 18 4.01 21.54 13.67
N GLN A 19 3.31 20.85 12.73
CA GLN A 19 2.93 21.50 11.47
C GLN A 19 1.71 22.40 11.62
N PRO A 20 1.62 23.50 10.85
CA PRO A 20 0.47 24.41 10.89
C PRO A 20 -0.85 23.68 10.68
N GLU A 21 -1.90 24.15 11.33
CA GLU A 21 -3.26 23.62 11.18
C GLU A 21 -3.44 22.14 11.56
N ILE A 22 -2.43 21.48 12.09
CA ILE A 22 -2.59 20.14 12.68
C ILE A 22 -3.06 20.35 14.12
N ASP A 23 -4.27 19.89 14.40
CA ASP A 23 -4.95 20.08 15.70
C ASP A 23 -4.71 18.88 16.62
N ASN A 24 -4.65 17.67 16.05
CA ASN A 24 -4.50 16.45 16.83
C ASN A 24 -3.94 15.30 15.99
N SER A 25 -3.58 14.22 16.66
CA SER A 25 -3.15 12.96 16.07
C SER A 25 -4.10 11.82 16.46
N ASP A 26 -4.39 10.93 15.50
CA ASP A 26 -5.00 9.63 15.77
C ASP A 26 -3.94 8.59 16.19
N GLY A 27 -2.66 8.99 16.14
CA GLY A 27 -1.51 8.18 16.54
C GLY A 27 -0.53 7.88 15.40
N ALA A 28 0.67 7.52 15.83
CA ALA A 28 1.70 6.93 14.97
C ALA A 28 2.06 5.54 15.47
N GLU A 29 2.32 4.64 14.54
CA GLU A 29 2.64 3.25 14.84
C GLU A 29 3.82 2.77 13.98
N LEU A 30 4.78 2.11 14.62
CA LEU A 30 5.78 1.32 13.93
C LEU A 30 5.54 -0.16 14.22
N SER A 31 5.10 -0.90 13.23
CA SER A 31 4.92 -2.35 13.32
C SER A 31 6.01 -3.10 12.55
N SER A 32 6.43 -4.23 13.12
CA SER A 32 7.40 -5.14 12.50
C SER A 32 6.86 -6.55 12.52
N PHE A 33 6.88 -7.18 11.37
CA PHE A 33 6.45 -8.55 11.18
C PHE A 33 7.62 -9.38 10.66
N GLU A 34 7.82 -10.54 11.26
CA GLU A 34 8.75 -11.56 10.81
C GLU A 34 8.08 -12.91 10.88
N ALA A 35 8.16 -13.68 9.80
CA ALA A 35 7.58 -15.02 9.74
C ALA A 35 8.49 -15.97 8.97
N GLU A 36 8.61 -17.17 9.50
CA GLU A 36 9.13 -18.34 8.78
C GLU A 36 7.97 -19.29 8.46
N SER A 37 7.96 -19.80 7.25
CA SER A 37 7.03 -20.85 6.84
C SER A 37 7.75 -21.94 6.06
N ILE A 38 7.29 -23.16 6.24
CA ILE A 38 7.79 -24.34 5.51
C ILE A 38 6.64 -24.88 4.70
N TYR A 39 6.86 -25.03 3.40
CA TYR A 39 5.97 -25.75 2.51
C TYR A 39 6.58 -27.10 2.16
N ALA A 40 5.80 -28.17 2.27
CA ALA A 40 6.20 -29.50 1.85
C ALA A 40 5.04 -30.22 1.16
N ASN A 41 5.33 -31.01 0.15
CA ASN A 41 4.34 -31.83 -0.56
C ASN A 41 4.84 -33.24 -0.83
N SER A 42 3.91 -34.13 -1.23
CA SER A 42 4.22 -35.54 -1.55
C SER A 42 5.11 -35.73 -2.78
N ASN A 43 5.29 -34.70 -3.61
CA ASN A 43 6.19 -34.71 -4.76
C ASN A 43 7.66 -34.45 -4.39
N GLY A 44 7.96 -34.34 -3.08
CA GLY A 44 9.31 -34.18 -2.56
C GLY A 44 9.79 -32.73 -2.45
N LEU A 45 8.95 -31.73 -2.74
CA LEU A 45 9.31 -30.34 -2.49
C LEU A 45 9.27 -30.06 -0.98
N ILE A 46 10.37 -29.58 -0.45
CA ILE A 46 10.46 -28.94 0.88
C ILE A 46 11.11 -27.60 0.68
N ALA A 47 10.38 -26.53 0.99
CA ALA A 47 10.85 -25.17 0.82
C ALA A 47 10.58 -24.32 2.07
N LYS A 48 11.55 -23.50 2.45
CA LYS A 48 11.45 -22.58 3.58
C LYS A 48 11.33 -21.16 3.02
N LEU A 49 10.38 -20.42 3.55
CA LEU A 49 10.20 -18.99 3.28
C LEU A 49 10.44 -18.22 4.57
N HIS A 50 11.21 -17.15 4.47
CA HIS A 50 11.39 -16.16 5.52
C HIS A 50 10.95 -14.81 5.00
N ASN A 51 10.02 -14.18 5.71
CA ASN A 51 9.44 -12.91 5.33
C ASN A 51 9.56 -11.91 6.47
N THR A 52 9.97 -10.71 6.13
CA THR A 52 10.00 -9.56 7.04
C THR A 52 9.18 -8.43 6.44
N LYS A 53 8.56 -7.62 7.28
CA LYS A 53 7.87 -6.40 6.88
C LYS A 53 7.88 -5.39 8.02
N HIS A 54 8.28 -4.17 7.73
CA HIS A 54 8.25 -3.05 8.64
C HIS A 54 7.33 -1.98 8.08
N THR A 55 6.48 -1.41 8.93
CA THR A 55 5.53 -0.37 8.53
C THR A 55 5.58 0.75 9.56
N LEU A 56 5.83 1.97 9.13
CA LEU A 56 5.63 3.17 9.92
C LEU A 56 4.40 3.90 9.38
N PHE A 57 3.45 4.19 10.24
CA PHE A 57 2.17 4.83 9.91
C PHE A 57 1.97 6.04 10.81
N CYS A 58 1.34 7.09 10.30
CA CYS A 58 0.92 8.25 11.08
C CYS A 58 -0.40 8.79 10.52
N SER A 59 -1.39 9.02 11.39
CA SER A 59 -2.70 9.59 11.05
C SER A 59 -2.93 10.88 11.86
N LEU A 60 -3.37 11.93 11.17
CA LEU A 60 -3.47 13.28 11.72
C LEU A 60 -4.81 13.91 11.42
N ILE A 61 -5.20 14.84 12.28
CA ILE A 61 -6.38 15.66 12.15
C ILE A 61 -5.93 17.10 11.93
N ALA A 62 -6.22 17.65 10.75
CA ALA A 62 -6.06 19.08 10.46
C ALA A 62 -7.35 19.83 10.75
N LYS A 63 -7.24 21.06 11.24
CA LYS A 63 -8.38 21.92 11.57
C LYS A 63 -8.14 23.35 11.12
N ARG A 64 -9.16 23.93 10.50
CA ARG A 64 -9.21 25.35 10.15
C ARG A 64 -10.61 25.87 10.42
N ASN A 65 -10.76 26.78 11.40
CA ASN A 65 -12.06 27.20 11.92
C ASN A 65 -12.89 25.97 12.41
N ASP A 66 -14.08 25.77 11.86
CA ASP A 66 -14.97 24.65 12.20
C ASP A 66 -14.78 23.42 11.29
N GLU A 67 -13.89 23.50 10.31
CA GLU A 67 -13.60 22.38 9.40
C GLU A 67 -12.48 21.52 9.97
N MET A 68 -12.72 20.22 9.98
CA MET A 68 -11.74 19.19 10.37
C MET A 68 -11.60 18.15 9.26
N GLN A 69 -10.35 17.78 8.98
CA GLN A 69 -10.02 16.77 7.96
C GLN A 69 -8.98 15.80 8.50
N THR A 70 -9.14 14.54 8.19
CA THR A 70 -8.19 13.49 8.57
C THR A 70 -7.43 12.97 7.35
N ALA A 71 -6.13 12.79 7.52
CA ALA A 71 -5.30 12.09 6.54
C ALA A 71 -4.21 11.28 7.24
N TYR A 72 -3.63 10.35 6.50
CA TYR A 72 -2.54 9.51 6.97
C TYR A 72 -1.50 9.29 5.88
N GLU A 73 -0.30 8.95 6.32
CA GLU A 73 0.78 8.47 5.46
C GLU A 73 1.46 7.26 6.11
N TYR A 74 2.12 6.46 5.29
CA TYR A 74 2.87 5.30 5.77
C TYR A 74 4.08 4.99 4.88
N GLY A 75 5.08 4.40 5.49
CA GLY A 75 6.21 3.76 4.81
C GLY A 75 6.16 2.26 5.03
N ILE A 76 6.51 1.46 4.01
CA ILE A 76 6.66 0.02 4.11
C ILE A 76 8.03 -0.38 3.56
N ALA A 77 8.72 -1.27 4.27
CA ALA A 77 9.95 -1.89 3.80
C ALA A 77 10.08 -3.34 4.30
N LEU A 78 10.81 -4.15 3.55
CA LEU A 78 11.21 -5.50 3.97
C LEU A 78 12.42 -5.48 4.91
N ASP A 79 13.29 -4.49 4.76
CA ASP A 79 14.43 -4.22 5.62
C ASP A 79 14.16 -2.93 6.41
N ALA A 80 14.28 -3.00 7.74
CA ALA A 80 14.08 -1.85 8.61
C ALA A 80 14.97 -0.64 8.27
N ASN A 81 16.16 -0.89 7.70
CA ASN A 81 17.07 0.17 7.28
C ASN A 81 16.58 0.95 6.04
N ASN A 82 15.66 0.35 5.28
CA ASN A 82 15.06 0.96 4.10
C ASN A 82 13.68 1.58 4.38
N LEU A 83 13.23 1.55 5.65
CA LEU A 83 11.96 2.16 6.03
C LEU A 83 12.04 3.68 5.83
N THR A 84 10.96 4.24 5.31
CA THR A 84 10.82 5.69 5.17
C THR A 84 11.01 6.35 6.54
N SER A 85 11.80 7.44 6.60
CA SER A 85 12.10 8.12 7.87
C SER A 85 10.85 8.67 8.55
N ALA A 86 10.89 8.74 9.87
CA ALA A 86 9.85 9.34 10.71
C ALA A 86 9.48 10.75 10.24
N THR A 87 10.50 11.58 9.99
CA THR A 87 10.34 12.94 9.47
C THR A 87 9.53 12.98 8.18
N LYS A 88 9.86 12.10 7.20
CA LYS A 88 9.18 12.12 5.90
C LYS A 88 7.72 11.66 6.02
N VAL A 89 7.45 10.61 6.79
CA VAL A 89 6.08 10.11 7.00
C VAL A 89 5.24 11.16 7.74
N GLY A 90 5.77 11.76 8.80
CA GLY A 90 5.06 12.78 9.58
C GLY A 90 4.74 14.03 8.76
N LEU A 91 5.72 14.59 8.05
CA LEU A 91 5.52 15.77 7.21
C LEU A 91 4.53 15.53 6.07
N GLU A 92 4.59 14.38 5.41
CA GLU A 92 3.67 14.08 4.31
C GLU A 92 2.25 13.80 4.83
N ALA A 93 2.09 13.14 5.98
CA ALA A 93 0.79 12.97 6.62
C ALA A 93 0.15 14.34 6.96
N ALA A 94 0.92 15.27 7.55
CA ALA A 94 0.45 16.60 7.86
C ALA A 94 0.03 17.37 6.61
N LYS A 95 0.86 17.36 5.58
CA LYS A 95 0.56 18.00 4.29
C LYS A 95 -0.72 17.44 3.68
N LEU A 96 -0.90 16.12 3.65
CA LEU A 96 -2.11 15.50 3.12
C LEU A 96 -3.37 15.88 3.92
N ALA A 97 -3.28 16.07 5.24
CA ALA A 97 -4.39 16.52 6.06
C ALA A 97 -4.74 17.99 5.79
N GLN A 98 -3.73 18.85 5.67
CA GLN A 98 -3.88 20.27 5.33
C GLN A 98 -4.50 20.47 3.94
N GLU A 99 -4.06 19.70 2.93
CA GLU A 99 -4.56 19.77 1.56
C GLU A 99 -6.06 19.43 1.43
N LYS A 100 -6.61 18.68 2.39
CA LYS A 100 -8.04 18.40 2.45
C LYS A 100 -8.88 19.53 3.00
N LEU A 101 -8.31 20.47 3.75
CA LEU A 101 -9.02 21.64 4.26
C LEU A 101 -9.48 22.54 3.11
N GLY A 102 -10.68 23.07 3.22
CA GLY A 102 -11.32 23.85 2.16
C GLY A 102 -11.93 22.98 1.03
N SER A 103 -12.10 21.70 1.29
CA SER A 103 -12.76 20.79 0.34
C SER A 103 -14.22 21.18 0.11
N ARG A 104 -14.72 21.01 -1.10
CA ARG A 104 -16.08 21.38 -1.48
C ARG A 104 -16.70 20.36 -2.42
N HIS A 105 -18.02 20.25 -2.37
CA HIS A 105 -18.76 19.42 -3.30
C HIS A 105 -18.69 19.98 -4.71
N LEU A 106 -18.46 19.09 -5.67
CA LEU A 106 -18.58 19.40 -7.08
C LEU A 106 -19.94 18.92 -7.60
N ASN A 107 -20.54 19.70 -8.50
CA ASN A 107 -21.73 19.24 -9.20
C ASN A 107 -21.40 18.02 -10.09
N PRO A 108 -22.35 17.07 -10.26
CA PRO A 108 -22.17 15.98 -11.20
C PRO A 108 -21.82 16.51 -12.59
N GLN A 109 -20.72 15.98 -13.15
CA GLN A 109 -20.24 16.39 -14.47
C GLN A 109 -19.49 15.26 -15.15
N LYS A 110 -19.39 15.32 -16.46
CA LYS A 110 -18.54 14.43 -17.26
C LYS A 110 -17.26 15.16 -17.62
N CYS A 111 -16.14 14.69 -17.09
CA CYS A 111 -14.83 15.29 -17.34
C CYS A 111 -13.71 14.24 -17.35
N PRO A 112 -12.56 14.54 -17.94
CA PRO A 112 -11.35 13.73 -17.74
C PRO A 112 -10.96 13.68 -16.28
N ILE A 113 -10.46 12.52 -15.82
CA ILE A 113 -10.02 12.30 -14.44
C ILE A 113 -8.56 11.88 -14.47
N ILE A 114 -7.74 12.51 -13.64
CA ILE A 114 -6.36 12.13 -13.37
C ILE A 114 -6.32 11.41 -12.02
N PHE A 115 -5.89 10.15 -12.02
CA PHE A 115 -5.65 9.40 -10.80
C PHE A 115 -4.19 9.58 -10.37
N THR A 116 -3.97 10.02 -9.13
CA THR A 116 -2.63 10.04 -8.56
C THR A 116 -2.07 8.61 -8.42
N PRO A 117 -0.75 8.40 -8.33
CA PRO A 117 -0.17 7.06 -8.16
C PRO A 117 -0.80 6.29 -6.99
N ARG A 118 -1.06 6.97 -5.87
CA ARG A 118 -1.70 6.38 -4.68
C ARG A 118 -3.12 5.88 -4.97
N GLN A 119 -3.91 6.64 -5.71
CA GLN A 119 -5.30 6.30 -6.03
C GLN A 119 -5.41 5.29 -7.18
N SER A 120 -4.47 5.30 -8.12
CA SER A 120 -4.46 4.36 -9.24
C SER A 120 -4.18 2.92 -8.82
N SER A 121 -3.57 2.68 -7.65
CA SER A 121 -3.39 1.33 -7.11
C SER A 121 -4.72 0.58 -6.97
N GLY A 122 -5.82 1.27 -6.61
CA GLY A 122 -7.16 0.70 -6.52
C GLY A 122 -7.69 0.23 -7.89
N LEU A 123 -7.43 0.98 -8.95
CA LEU A 123 -7.81 0.60 -10.33
C LEU A 123 -7.05 -0.65 -10.77
N PHE A 124 -5.73 -0.69 -10.54
CA PHE A 124 -4.93 -1.87 -10.87
C PHE A 124 -5.34 -3.09 -10.05
N SER A 125 -5.71 -2.93 -8.78
CA SER A 125 -6.23 -4.04 -7.97
C SER A 125 -7.51 -4.62 -8.54
N GLN A 126 -8.41 -3.81 -9.08
CA GLN A 126 -9.62 -4.29 -9.77
C GLN A 126 -9.28 -5.05 -11.07
N LEU A 127 -8.34 -4.54 -11.86
CA LEU A 127 -7.84 -5.20 -13.07
C LEU A 127 -7.24 -6.57 -12.72
N LEU A 128 -6.31 -6.62 -11.78
CA LEU A 128 -5.67 -7.87 -11.35
C LEU A 128 -6.69 -8.86 -10.77
N GLY A 129 -7.66 -8.37 -10.01
CA GLY A 129 -8.77 -9.19 -9.55
C GLY A 129 -9.59 -9.79 -10.70
N ALA A 130 -9.85 -9.03 -11.75
CA ALA A 130 -10.58 -9.50 -12.94
C ALA A 130 -9.79 -10.55 -13.73
N LEU A 131 -8.46 -10.46 -13.75
CA LEU A 131 -7.57 -11.43 -14.41
C LEU A 131 -7.41 -12.75 -13.63
N SER A 132 -7.82 -12.81 -12.35
CA SER A 132 -7.62 -14.00 -11.53
C SER A 132 -8.34 -15.23 -12.11
N GLY A 133 -7.65 -16.37 -12.13
CA GLY A 133 -8.17 -17.65 -12.67
C GLY A 133 -9.51 -18.06 -12.02
N SER A 134 -9.67 -17.83 -10.72
CA SER A 134 -10.93 -18.11 -10.00
C SER A 134 -12.11 -17.30 -10.55
N ARG A 135 -11.92 -16.01 -10.83
CA ARG A 135 -13.00 -15.17 -11.40
C ARG A 135 -13.28 -15.53 -12.87
N GLN A 136 -12.25 -15.87 -13.63
CA GLN A 136 -12.41 -16.36 -14.99
C GLN A 136 -13.21 -17.67 -15.00
N TYR A 137 -12.85 -18.64 -14.17
CA TYR A 137 -13.54 -19.92 -14.05
C TYR A 137 -15.01 -19.75 -13.63
N LYS A 138 -15.28 -18.92 -12.61
CA LYS A 138 -16.63 -18.64 -12.12
C LYS A 138 -17.45 -17.71 -13.03
N LYS A 139 -16.87 -17.22 -14.12
CA LYS A 139 -17.49 -16.27 -15.07
C LYS A 139 -17.99 -14.98 -14.37
N THR A 140 -17.26 -14.52 -13.36
CA THR A 140 -17.58 -13.30 -12.60
C THR A 140 -16.63 -12.14 -12.91
N SER A 141 -15.82 -12.27 -13.95
CA SER A 141 -14.91 -11.24 -14.43
C SER A 141 -15.55 -10.40 -15.54
N PHE A 142 -15.25 -9.10 -15.57
CA PHE A 142 -15.57 -8.25 -16.71
C PHE A 142 -14.58 -8.43 -17.90
N LEU A 143 -13.51 -9.21 -17.69
CA LEU A 143 -12.51 -9.57 -18.71
C LEU A 143 -12.68 -11.00 -19.22
N LEU A 144 -13.91 -11.54 -19.23
CA LEU A 144 -14.17 -12.82 -19.88
C LEU A 144 -13.84 -12.73 -21.37
N ASP A 145 -13.28 -13.82 -21.90
CA ASP A 145 -12.91 -13.94 -23.32
C ASP A 145 -11.95 -12.84 -23.82
N SER A 146 -11.12 -12.29 -22.93
CA SER A 146 -10.14 -11.24 -23.24
C SER A 146 -8.73 -11.77 -23.52
N LEU A 147 -8.54 -13.09 -23.55
CA LEU A 147 -7.26 -13.68 -23.90
C LEU A 147 -6.86 -13.24 -25.31
N ASP A 148 -5.60 -12.84 -25.48
CA ASP A 148 -5.03 -12.34 -26.75
C ASP A 148 -5.67 -11.04 -27.28
N LYS A 149 -6.41 -10.31 -26.42
CA LYS A 149 -6.98 -9.00 -26.77
C LYS A 149 -6.35 -7.87 -25.98
N ASP A 150 -6.23 -6.72 -26.61
CA ASP A 150 -5.82 -5.48 -25.92
C ASP A 150 -6.92 -5.05 -24.93
N VAL A 151 -6.65 -5.14 -23.64
CA VAL A 151 -7.57 -4.71 -22.56
C VAL A 151 -7.18 -3.37 -21.94
N LEU A 152 -6.01 -2.87 -22.30
CA LEU A 152 -5.47 -1.59 -21.87
C LEU A 152 -5.00 -0.78 -23.09
N PRO A 153 -4.84 0.54 -22.95
CA PRO A 153 -4.20 1.35 -23.99
C PRO A 153 -2.79 0.82 -24.31
N LYS A 154 -2.36 0.89 -25.56
CA LYS A 154 -1.04 0.39 -26.02
C LYS A 154 0.15 1.03 -25.29
N THR A 155 -0.07 2.16 -24.62
CA THR A 155 0.94 2.86 -23.81
C THR A 155 1.10 2.27 -22.41
N VAL A 156 0.25 1.32 -22.01
CA VAL A 156 0.25 0.69 -20.69
C VAL A 156 0.50 -0.80 -20.82
N SER A 157 1.56 -1.28 -20.17
CA SER A 157 1.86 -2.70 -20.06
C SER A 157 1.86 -3.11 -18.58
N VAL A 158 1.26 -4.24 -18.28
CA VAL A 158 1.25 -4.82 -16.95
C VAL A 158 1.88 -6.21 -17.04
N TYR A 159 2.88 -6.46 -16.22
CA TYR A 159 3.56 -7.74 -16.14
C TYR A 159 3.74 -8.15 -14.68
N GLU A 160 3.78 -9.45 -14.43
CA GLU A 160 4.08 -10.04 -13.14
C GLU A 160 5.51 -10.56 -13.14
N ASP A 161 6.31 -10.16 -12.15
CA ASP A 161 7.65 -10.70 -11.91
C ASP A 161 7.75 -11.19 -10.45
N PRO A 162 7.35 -12.44 -10.18
CA PRO A 162 7.35 -13.00 -8.83
C PRO A 162 8.74 -13.26 -8.27
N LEU A 163 9.79 -13.27 -9.11
CA LEU A 163 11.17 -13.56 -8.70
C LEU A 163 11.99 -12.30 -8.38
N GLN A 164 11.40 -11.11 -8.53
CA GLN A 164 12.07 -9.87 -8.21
C GLN A 164 12.36 -9.78 -6.69
N VAL A 165 13.61 -10.03 -6.31
CA VAL A 165 14.05 -10.01 -4.92
C VAL A 165 13.85 -8.63 -4.26
N LYS A 166 13.67 -8.62 -2.95
CA LYS A 166 13.44 -7.42 -2.13
C LYS A 166 12.17 -6.64 -2.47
N THR A 167 11.17 -7.29 -3.07
CA THR A 167 9.84 -6.72 -3.27
C THR A 167 8.81 -7.42 -2.40
N LEU A 168 7.74 -6.71 -2.02
CA LEU A 168 6.69 -7.21 -1.11
C LEU A 168 5.95 -8.43 -1.65
N GLY A 169 5.95 -8.67 -2.95
CA GLY A 169 5.25 -9.78 -3.61
C GLY A 169 6.15 -10.93 -4.07
N ALA A 170 7.48 -10.85 -3.83
CA ALA A 170 8.41 -11.87 -4.30
C ALA A 170 8.10 -13.26 -3.71
N ARG A 171 8.00 -14.27 -4.59
CA ARG A 171 7.77 -15.67 -4.23
C ARG A 171 8.43 -16.58 -5.24
N ALA A 172 9.13 -17.60 -4.76
CA ALA A 172 9.74 -18.62 -5.61
C ALA A 172 8.74 -19.68 -6.08
N PHE A 173 7.62 -19.84 -5.40
CA PHE A 173 6.57 -20.81 -5.73
C PHE A 173 5.20 -20.30 -5.26
N ASP A 174 4.14 -20.83 -5.84
CA ASP A 174 2.76 -20.51 -5.46
C ASP A 174 2.26 -21.34 -4.27
N GLN A 175 0.96 -21.25 -3.98
CA GLN A 175 0.34 -21.97 -2.85
C GLN A 175 0.30 -23.49 -3.05
N ASP A 176 0.39 -23.96 -4.29
CA ASP A 176 0.41 -25.38 -4.63
C ASP A 176 1.84 -25.92 -4.77
N GLY A 177 2.86 -25.09 -4.51
CA GLY A 177 4.28 -25.45 -4.60
C GLY A 177 4.81 -25.48 -6.03
N VAL A 178 4.12 -24.88 -6.99
CA VAL A 178 4.61 -24.77 -8.36
C VAL A 178 5.60 -23.61 -8.43
N LEU A 179 6.81 -23.91 -8.90
CA LEU A 179 7.86 -22.91 -9.11
C LEU A 179 7.43 -21.86 -10.14
N LYS A 180 7.80 -20.62 -9.88
CA LYS A 180 7.50 -19.46 -10.74
C LYS A 180 8.65 -19.18 -11.70
#